data_b215f726a7b4f1794029f35d9e13a1a4
#
_entry.id   b215f726a7b4f1794029f35d9e13a1a4
#
_cell.length_a   1.000
_cell.length_b   1.000
_cell.length_c   1.000
_cell.angle_alpha   90.00
_cell.angle_beta   90.00
_cell.angle_gamma   90.00
#
_symmetry.space_group_name_H-M   'P 1'
#
loop_
_entity.id
_entity.type
_entity.pdbx_description
1 polymer ?
#
loop_
_entity_poly.entity_id
_entity_poly.type
_entity_poly.pdbx_seq_one_letter_code
_entity_poly.pdbx_strand_id
1 'polypeptide(L)'
;GLIMGLDNLLAIFLLPLFGSLSDKSVKARMGRRTKFIFWGSIAAAVAVIVLSVFEFLQFQKILAAGYDNINSLMASHTPLRELLERADVVEFLKDKNVALDYAALTGLSSLKDLTASQLAVAAEISAVIKEAQIAMGASVAKDNVWILVMFIIALLLLLVSMSSYRSPAVSLMPDITPK
;
A
#
# COMPACT_ATOMS: atom_id res chain seq x y z
N GLY A 1 0.15 -9.11 -5.18
CA GLY A 1 1.11 -10.03 -5.14
C GLY A 1 1.75 -10.51 -3.84
N LEU A 2 2.85 -9.92 -3.45
CA LEU A 2 3.74 -10.44 -2.38
C LEU A 2 3.07 -10.48 -1.00
N ILE A 3 2.27 -9.47 -0.66
CA ILE A 3 1.53 -9.41 0.61
C ILE A 3 0.47 -10.52 0.71
N MET A 4 -0.26 -10.79 -0.38
CA MET A 4 -1.22 -11.90 -0.42
C MET A 4 -0.54 -13.27 -0.31
N GLY A 5 0.65 -13.42 -0.92
CA GLY A 5 1.46 -14.64 -0.77
C GLY A 5 1.94 -14.85 0.65
N LEU A 6 2.36 -13.76 1.33
CA LEU A 6 2.81 -13.80 2.71
C LEU A 6 1.66 -14.17 3.67
N ASP A 7 0.46 -13.62 3.47
CA ASP A 7 -0.73 -13.95 4.25
C ASP A 7 -1.08 -15.44 4.14
N ASN A 8 -1.11 -15.98 2.93
CA ASN A 8 -1.37 -17.40 2.71
C ASN A 8 -0.28 -18.30 3.31
N LEU A 9 0.98 -17.92 3.19
CA LEU A 9 2.10 -18.68 3.77
C LEU A 9 2.00 -18.71 5.30
N LEU A 10 1.76 -17.55 5.92
CA LEU A 10 1.58 -17.45 7.36
C LEU A 10 0.33 -18.20 7.83
N ALA A 11 -0.76 -18.17 7.07
CA ALA A 11 -1.99 -18.88 7.40
C ALA A 11 -1.76 -20.39 7.52
N ILE A 12 -0.96 -21.00 6.63
CA ILE A 12 -0.65 -22.45 6.67
C ILE A 12 -0.04 -22.87 8.02
N PHE A 13 0.81 -22.00 8.60
CA PHE A 13 1.49 -22.29 9.88
C PHE A 13 0.68 -21.80 11.08
N LEU A 14 0.13 -20.61 11.02
CA LEU A 14 -0.51 -19.95 12.17
C LEU A 14 -1.91 -20.51 12.46
N LEU A 15 -2.68 -20.92 11.43
CA LEU A 15 -4.02 -21.47 11.66
C LEU A 15 -4.00 -22.77 12.50
N PRO A 16 -3.20 -23.80 12.17
CA PRO A 16 -3.13 -24.99 13.02
C PRO A 16 -2.49 -24.70 14.38
N LEU A 17 -1.54 -23.79 14.46
CA LEU A 17 -0.91 -23.39 15.72
C LEU A 17 -1.94 -22.78 16.68
N PHE A 18 -2.70 -21.78 16.25
CA PHE A 18 -3.71 -21.12 17.06
C PHE A 18 -4.93 -22.02 17.30
N GLY A 19 -5.27 -22.90 16.39
CA GLY A 19 -6.29 -23.95 16.61
C GLY A 19 -5.92 -24.85 17.77
N SER A 20 -4.73 -25.42 17.73
CA SER A 20 -4.17 -26.27 18.80
C SER A 20 -4.06 -25.53 20.15
N LEU A 21 -3.58 -24.27 20.13
CA LEU A 21 -3.46 -23.45 21.33
C LEU A 21 -4.83 -23.12 21.94
N SER A 22 -5.81 -22.83 21.10
CA SER A 22 -7.18 -22.58 21.53
C SER A 22 -7.81 -23.81 22.20
N ASP A 23 -7.59 -24.99 21.64
CA ASP A 23 -8.16 -26.24 22.16
C ASP A 23 -7.53 -26.68 23.49
N LYS A 24 -6.23 -26.39 23.69
CA LYS A 24 -5.49 -26.65 24.93
C LYS A 24 -5.77 -25.63 26.04
N SER A 25 -6.46 -24.54 25.75
CA SER A 25 -6.65 -23.48 26.73
C SER A 25 -7.64 -23.90 27.83
N VAL A 26 -7.33 -23.52 29.07
CA VAL A 26 -8.18 -23.80 30.25
C VAL A 26 -9.54 -23.12 30.11
N LYS A 27 -10.62 -23.78 30.54
CA LYS A 27 -11.99 -23.21 30.59
C LYS A 27 -11.97 -21.86 31.30
N ALA A 28 -12.27 -20.79 30.60
CA ALA A 28 -12.46 -19.46 31.14
C ALA A 28 -13.96 -19.13 31.23
N ARG A 29 -14.32 -18.12 32.01
CA ARG A 29 -15.70 -17.65 32.20
C ARG A 29 -16.43 -17.31 30.89
N MET A 30 -15.68 -16.91 29.84
CA MET A 30 -16.19 -16.58 28.50
C MET A 30 -16.10 -17.75 27.51
N GLY A 31 -15.73 -18.97 27.92
CA GLY A 31 -15.47 -20.09 27.03
C GLY A 31 -14.02 -20.16 26.52
N ARG A 32 -13.61 -21.37 26.05
CA ARG A 32 -12.22 -21.62 25.62
C ARG A 32 -11.83 -20.80 24.37
N ARG A 33 -12.70 -20.76 23.38
CA ARG A 33 -12.45 -20.18 22.05
C ARG A 33 -12.79 -18.69 22.00
N THR A 34 -13.83 -18.24 22.70
CA THR A 34 -14.35 -16.87 22.67
C THR A 34 -13.33 -15.85 23.12
N LYS A 35 -12.46 -16.18 24.08
CA LYS A 35 -11.39 -15.27 24.53
C LYS A 35 -10.36 -14.97 23.44
N PHE A 36 -10.01 -15.95 22.59
CA PHE A 36 -9.09 -15.74 21.49
C PHE A 36 -9.70 -14.85 20.39
N ILE A 37 -11.02 -15.05 20.13
CA ILE A 37 -11.75 -14.20 19.19
C ILE A 37 -11.80 -12.77 19.71
N PHE A 38 -12.15 -12.56 20.97
CA PHE A 38 -12.26 -11.22 21.57
C PHE A 38 -10.92 -10.48 21.59
N TRP A 39 -9.87 -11.08 22.15
CA TRP A 39 -8.55 -10.45 22.21
C TRP A 39 -7.88 -10.33 20.83
N GLY A 40 -8.04 -11.31 19.96
CA GLY A 40 -7.56 -11.26 18.59
C GLY A 40 -8.21 -10.13 17.79
N SER A 41 -9.51 -9.91 17.93
CA SER A 41 -10.21 -8.81 17.26
C SER A 41 -9.76 -7.44 17.77
N ILE A 42 -9.58 -7.27 19.09
CA ILE A 42 -9.06 -6.03 19.67
C ILE A 42 -7.62 -5.77 19.18
N ALA A 43 -6.76 -6.79 19.21
CA ALA A 43 -5.38 -6.67 18.73
C ALA A 43 -5.32 -6.31 17.24
N ALA A 44 -6.19 -6.91 16.40
CA ALA A 44 -6.30 -6.58 15.00
C ALA A 44 -6.75 -5.12 14.80
N ALA A 45 -7.76 -4.66 15.55
CA ALA A 45 -8.22 -3.27 15.46
C ALA A 45 -7.12 -2.26 15.83
N VAL A 46 -6.38 -2.52 16.90
CA VAL A 46 -5.23 -1.69 17.31
C VAL A 46 -4.14 -1.74 16.24
N ALA A 47 -3.83 -2.91 15.67
CA ALA A 47 -2.82 -3.06 14.62
C ALA A 47 -3.18 -2.26 13.35
N VAL A 48 -4.46 -2.21 12.95
CA VAL A 48 -4.92 -1.40 11.81
C VAL A 48 -4.70 0.09 12.09
N ILE A 49 -5.03 0.58 13.28
CA ILE A 49 -4.82 1.98 13.65
C ILE A 49 -3.32 2.33 13.59
N VAL A 50 -2.47 1.49 14.15
CA VAL A 50 -1.01 1.67 14.16
C VAL A 50 -0.47 1.66 12.72
N LEU A 51 -0.93 0.75 11.89
CA LEU A 51 -0.55 0.65 10.48
C LEU A 51 -0.90 1.94 9.72
N SER A 52 -2.11 2.46 9.91
CA SER A 52 -2.56 3.70 9.28
C SER A 52 -1.74 4.92 9.72
N VAL A 53 -1.30 4.96 10.97
CA VAL A 53 -0.42 6.04 11.46
C VAL A 53 0.94 6.00 10.76
N PHE A 54 1.56 4.82 10.63
CA PHE A 54 2.86 4.70 9.94
C PHE A 54 2.75 4.96 8.44
N GLU A 55 1.67 4.52 7.79
CA GLU A 55 1.37 4.86 6.40
C GLU A 55 1.27 6.38 6.22
N PHE A 56 0.52 7.06 7.08
CA PHE A 56 0.39 8.51 7.05
C PHE A 56 1.73 9.23 7.24
N LEU A 57 2.55 8.79 8.20
CA LEU A 57 3.89 9.36 8.43
C LEU A 57 4.80 9.18 7.22
N GLN A 58 4.77 8.02 6.58
CA GLN A 58 5.56 7.76 5.38
C GLN A 58 5.06 8.62 4.21
N PHE A 59 3.75 8.74 4.02
CA PHE A 59 3.16 9.58 2.99
C PHE A 59 3.52 11.05 3.16
N GLN A 60 3.51 11.59 4.39
CA GLN A 60 3.98 12.94 4.69
C GLN A 60 5.44 13.17 4.30
N LYS A 61 6.32 12.18 4.52
CA LYS A 61 7.71 12.25 4.09
C LYS A 61 7.87 12.27 2.57
N ILE A 62 7.07 11.49 1.86
CA ILE A 62 7.06 11.44 0.40
C ILE A 62 6.55 12.78 -0.18
N LEU A 63 5.49 13.34 0.38
CA LEU A 63 4.99 14.68 -0.01
C LEU A 63 6.03 15.78 0.25
N ALA A 64 6.69 15.74 1.40
CA ALA A 64 7.75 16.71 1.73
C ALA A 64 8.96 16.61 0.79
N ALA A 65 9.21 15.45 0.18
CA ALA A 65 10.23 15.26 -0.84
C ALA A 65 9.80 15.82 -2.22
N GLY A 66 8.52 16.23 -2.39
CA GLY A 66 8.02 16.82 -3.64
C GLY A 66 7.45 15.80 -4.62
N TYR A 67 6.77 14.77 -4.12
CA TYR A 67 6.12 13.72 -4.90
C TYR A 67 5.10 14.26 -5.92
N ASP A 68 4.45 15.37 -5.62
CA ASP A 68 3.46 16.08 -6.44
C ASP A 68 4.05 17.35 -7.12
N ASN A 69 5.37 17.52 -7.07
CA ASN A 69 6.05 18.65 -7.67
C ASN A 69 6.92 18.19 -8.85
N ILE A 70 6.56 18.62 -10.05
CA ILE A 70 7.26 18.22 -11.27
C ILE A 70 8.75 18.60 -11.27
N ASN A 71 9.11 19.76 -10.73
CA ASN A 71 10.49 20.19 -10.66
C ASN A 71 11.33 19.29 -9.74
N SER A 72 10.76 18.85 -8.62
CA SER A 72 11.42 17.90 -7.71
C SER A 72 11.59 16.53 -8.35
N LEU A 73 10.56 16.06 -9.11
CA LEU A 73 10.62 14.82 -9.86
C LEU A 73 11.68 14.88 -10.98
N MET A 74 11.74 15.98 -11.74
CA MET A 74 12.76 16.20 -12.77
C MET A 74 14.17 16.26 -12.18
N ALA A 75 14.35 16.85 -11.00
CA ALA A 75 15.65 16.92 -10.34
C ALA A 75 16.13 15.54 -9.85
N SER A 76 15.20 14.66 -9.45
CA SER A 76 15.52 13.33 -8.93
C SER A 76 15.57 12.23 -9.99
N HIS A 77 14.95 12.45 -11.16
CA HIS A 77 14.77 11.42 -12.19
C HIS A 77 15.17 11.94 -13.58
N THR A 78 16.38 11.62 -14.02
CA THR A 78 16.94 12.07 -15.30
C THR A 78 16.06 11.70 -16.52
N PRO A 79 15.49 10.49 -16.64
CA PRO A 79 14.62 10.14 -17.78
C PRO A 79 13.39 11.04 -17.91
N LEU A 80 12.81 11.48 -16.78
CA LEU A 80 11.68 12.41 -16.83
C LEU A 80 12.09 13.79 -17.37
N ARG A 81 13.25 14.27 -16.93
CA ARG A 81 13.77 15.56 -17.43
C ARG A 81 14.05 15.51 -18.93
N GLU A 82 14.76 14.47 -19.40
CA GLU A 82 15.08 14.28 -20.80
C GLU A 82 13.81 14.15 -21.66
N LEU A 83 12.79 13.44 -21.17
CA LEU A 83 11.50 13.32 -21.86
C LEU A 83 10.81 14.68 -22.01
N LEU A 84 10.75 15.48 -20.96
CA LEU A 84 10.07 16.78 -20.98
C LEU A 84 10.84 17.86 -21.73
N GLU A 85 12.14 17.67 -21.97
CA GLU A 85 12.99 18.52 -22.80
C GLU A 85 12.98 18.08 -24.28
N ARG A 86 12.42 16.93 -24.61
CA ARG A 86 12.34 16.41 -26.00
C ARG A 86 11.46 17.31 -26.86
N ALA A 87 11.93 17.64 -28.07
CA ALA A 87 11.31 18.65 -28.94
C ALA A 87 9.84 18.36 -29.28
N ASP A 88 9.50 17.10 -29.57
CA ASP A 88 8.14 16.66 -29.87
C ASP A 88 7.18 16.78 -28.68
N VAL A 89 7.69 16.53 -27.46
CA VAL A 89 6.92 16.71 -26.22
C VAL A 89 6.71 18.19 -25.92
N VAL A 90 7.73 19.02 -26.08
CA VAL A 90 7.62 20.47 -25.89
C VAL A 90 6.64 21.09 -26.88
N GLU A 91 6.68 20.66 -28.16
CA GLU A 91 5.73 21.12 -29.19
C GLU A 91 4.29 20.69 -28.84
N PHE A 92 4.08 19.45 -28.41
CA PHE A 92 2.79 18.94 -27.98
C PHE A 92 2.22 19.73 -26.79
N LEU A 93 3.04 20.00 -25.76
CA LEU A 93 2.61 20.76 -24.57
C LEU A 93 2.24 22.21 -24.93
N LYS A 94 2.97 22.83 -25.86
CA LYS A 94 2.66 24.17 -26.37
C LYS A 94 1.38 24.19 -27.21
N ASP A 95 1.19 23.24 -28.13
CA ASP A 95 0.00 23.11 -28.93
C ASP A 95 -1.28 23.01 -28.11
N LYS A 96 -1.23 22.24 -27.02
CA LYS A 96 -2.35 22.06 -26.10
C LYS A 96 -2.41 23.10 -24.98
N ASN A 97 -1.48 24.06 -24.95
CA ASN A 97 -1.37 25.08 -23.89
C ASN A 97 -1.35 24.47 -22.48
N VAL A 98 -0.63 23.36 -22.32
CA VAL A 98 -0.50 22.65 -21.05
C VAL A 98 0.67 23.22 -20.28
N ALA A 99 0.42 23.65 -19.05
CA ALA A 99 1.47 24.13 -18.14
C ALA A 99 2.37 22.97 -17.71
N LEU A 100 3.66 23.27 -17.45
CA LEU A 100 4.63 22.31 -16.88
C LEU A 100 4.38 22.16 -15.38
N ASP A 101 3.19 21.63 -15.04
CA ASP A 101 2.71 21.38 -13.69
C ASP A 101 2.29 19.92 -13.54
N TYR A 102 2.44 19.37 -12.34
CA TYR A 102 2.14 17.98 -12.06
C TYR A 102 0.68 17.60 -12.39
N ALA A 103 -0.28 18.43 -11.97
CA ALA A 103 -1.69 18.18 -12.21
C ALA A 103 -2.05 18.23 -13.70
N ALA A 104 -1.47 19.18 -14.44
CA ALA A 104 -1.69 19.33 -15.88
C ALA A 104 -1.10 18.14 -16.65
N LEU A 105 0.13 17.71 -16.32
CA LEU A 105 0.80 16.60 -17.00
C LEU A 105 0.16 15.23 -16.72
N THR A 106 -0.31 14.99 -15.51
CA THR A 106 -1.04 13.75 -15.19
C THR A 106 -2.44 13.71 -15.77
N GLY A 107 -3.04 14.87 -16.04
CA GLY A 107 -4.35 15.03 -16.69
C GLY A 107 -4.34 14.98 -18.22
N LEU A 108 -3.18 14.85 -18.88
CA LEU A 108 -3.04 14.91 -20.34
C LEU A 108 -3.95 13.91 -21.07
N SER A 109 -4.08 12.70 -20.55
CA SER A 109 -4.92 11.66 -21.16
C SER A 109 -6.42 11.95 -21.10
N SER A 110 -6.84 12.91 -20.30
CA SER A 110 -8.24 13.34 -20.18
C SER A 110 -8.60 14.53 -21.10
N LEU A 111 -7.62 15.08 -21.83
CA LEU A 111 -7.87 16.13 -22.81
C LEU A 111 -8.74 15.59 -23.95
N LYS A 112 -9.67 16.42 -24.43
CA LYS A 112 -10.49 16.10 -25.61
C LYS A 112 -9.70 16.37 -26.89
N ASP A 113 -10.02 15.63 -27.96
CA ASP A 113 -9.50 15.83 -29.32
C ASP A 113 -8.00 15.58 -29.47
N LEU A 114 -7.47 14.56 -28.75
CA LEU A 114 -6.12 14.06 -28.97
C LEU A 114 -6.07 13.12 -30.18
N THR A 115 -5.09 13.32 -31.07
CA THR A 115 -4.75 12.35 -32.10
C THR A 115 -4.10 11.10 -31.49
N ALA A 116 -4.06 9.99 -32.25
CA ALA A 116 -3.43 8.76 -31.76
C ALA A 116 -1.95 8.95 -31.36
N SER A 117 -1.20 9.77 -32.10
CA SER A 117 0.18 10.11 -31.76
C SER A 117 0.30 10.96 -30.51
N GLN A 118 -0.57 11.95 -30.31
CA GLN A 118 -0.62 12.79 -29.12
C GLN A 118 -1.02 11.98 -27.86
N LEU A 119 -1.93 11.04 -28.03
CA LEU A 119 -2.29 10.12 -26.93
C LEU A 119 -1.12 9.23 -26.51
N ALA A 120 -0.32 8.77 -27.48
CA ALA A 120 0.89 8.00 -27.18
C ALA A 120 1.91 8.83 -26.37
N VAL A 121 2.15 10.08 -26.75
CA VAL A 121 3.01 11.01 -26.00
C VAL A 121 2.47 11.27 -24.60
N ALA A 122 1.17 11.52 -24.45
CA ALA A 122 0.53 11.71 -23.15
C ALA A 122 0.67 10.48 -22.24
N ALA A 123 0.51 9.27 -22.80
CA ALA A 123 0.69 8.02 -22.08
C ALA A 123 2.16 7.80 -21.67
N GLU A 124 3.12 8.14 -22.53
CA GLU A 124 4.55 8.08 -22.23
C GLU A 124 4.91 9.02 -21.08
N ILE A 125 4.46 10.29 -21.12
CA ILE A 125 4.67 11.25 -20.02
C ILE A 125 4.11 10.71 -18.70
N SER A 126 2.87 10.23 -18.69
CA SER A 126 2.25 9.71 -17.48
C SER A 126 2.95 8.48 -16.92
N ALA A 127 3.46 7.59 -17.80
CA ALA A 127 4.22 6.41 -17.40
C ALA A 127 5.56 6.79 -16.73
N VAL A 128 6.31 7.71 -17.34
CA VAL A 128 7.61 8.16 -16.82
C VAL A 128 7.44 8.98 -15.52
N ILE A 129 6.39 9.80 -15.40
CA ILE A 129 6.06 10.47 -14.13
C ILE A 129 5.83 9.44 -13.03
N LYS A 130 5.07 8.38 -13.31
CA LYS A 130 4.80 7.32 -12.35
C LYS A 130 6.06 6.56 -11.96
N GLU A 131 6.97 6.33 -12.90
CA GLU A 131 8.27 5.72 -12.63
C GLU A 131 9.12 6.62 -11.73
N ALA A 132 9.18 7.92 -12.01
CA ALA A 132 9.86 8.91 -11.17
C ALA A 132 9.29 8.95 -9.75
N GLN A 133 7.98 8.88 -9.59
CA GLN A 133 7.32 8.82 -8.30
C GLN A 133 7.68 7.55 -7.52
N ILE A 134 7.71 6.39 -8.18
CA ILE A 134 8.13 5.12 -7.57
C ILE A 134 9.58 5.20 -7.12
N ALA A 135 10.47 5.76 -7.94
CA ALA A 135 11.88 5.94 -7.62
C ALA A 135 12.07 6.89 -6.43
N MET A 136 11.36 8.01 -6.41
CA MET A 136 11.37 8.95 -5.28
C MET A 136 10.83 8.30 -4.00
N GLY A 137 9.71 7.58 -4.07
CA GLY A 137 9.17 6.85 -2.93
C GLY A 137 10.15 5.82 -2.37
N ALA A 138 10.87 5.11 -3.24
CA ALA A 138 11.89 4.15 -2.84
C ALA A 138 13.11 4.82 -2.19
N SER A 139 13.55 6.00 -2.66
CA SER A 139 14.64 6.76 -2.03
C SER A 139 14.25 7.27 -0.65
N VAL A 140 13.06 7.86 -0.50
CA VAL A 140 12.52 8.34 0.78
C VAL A 140 12.36 7.18 1.79
N ALA A 141 11.95 5.99 1.32
CA ALA A 141 11.84 4.81 2.16
C ALA A 141 13.22 4.32 2.64
N LYS A 142 14.26 4.41 1.80
CA LYS A 142 15.64 4.11 2.19
C LYS A 142 16.18 5.09 3.23
N ASP A 143 15.88 6.38 3.07
CA ASP A 143 16.32 7.42 4.01
C ASP A 143 15.58 7.34 5.36
N ASN A 144 14.38 6.76 5.36
CA ASN A 144 13.53 6.62 6.53
C ASN A 144 13.21 5.15 6.86
N VAL A 145 14.23 4.29 6.84
CA VAL A 145 14.09 2.82 7.04
C VAL A 145 13.33 2.47 8.33
N TRP A 146 13.47 3.28 9.38
CA TRP A 146 12.76 3.08 10.64
C TRP A 146 11.23 3.04 10.47
N ILE A 147 10.67 3.98 9.71
CA ILE A 147 9.22 4.03 9.45
C ILE A 147 8.77 2.78 8.68
N LEU A 148 9.56 2.38 7.66
CA LEU A 148 9.30 1.17 6.88
C LEU A 148 9.34 -0.09 7.74
N VAL A 149 10.33 -0.23 8.62
CA VAL A 149 10.45 -1.37 9.54
C VAL A 149 9.25 -1.43 10.49
N MET A 150 8.85 -0.31 11.07
CA MET A 150 7.68 -0.25 11.96
C MET A 150 6.38 -0.56 11.24
N PHE A 151 6.24 -0.13 9.99
CA PHE A 151 5.11 -0.50 9.14
C PHE A 151 5.05 -2.02 8.90
N ILE A 152 6.18 -2.65 8.58
CA ILE A 152 6.26 -4.12 8.39
C ILE A 152 5.93 -4.86 9.68
N ILE A 153 6.43 -4.40 10.83
CA ILE A 153 6.11 -4.98 12.15
C ILE A 153 4.61 -4.88 12.43
N ALA A 154 4.00 -3.72 12.19
CA ALA A 154 2.56 -3.52 12.37
C ALA A 154 1.74 -4.42 11.44
N LEU A 155 2.18 -4.61 10.19
CA LEU A 155 1.57 -5.52 9.23
C LEU A 155 1.63 -6.98 9.72
N LEU A 156 2.79 -7.44 10.20
CA LEU A 156 2.95 -8.78 10.76
C LEU A 156 2.07 -8.97 11.99
N LEU A 157 2.00 -7.98 12.88
CA LEU A 157 1.12 -8.01 14.04
C LEU A 157 -0.35 -8.16 13.65
N LEU A 158 -0.77 -7.44 12.60
CA LEU A 158 -2.12 -7.55 12.04
C LEU A 158 -2.39 -8.97 11.54
N LEU A 159 -1.48 -9.55 10.74
CA LEU A 159 -1.62 -10.89 10.18
C LEU A 159 -1.70 -11.97 11.29
N VAL A 160 -0.84 -11.87 12.31
CA VAL A 160 -0.86 -12.76 13.47
C VAL A 160 -2.18 -12.62 14.25
N SER A 161 -2.65 -11.39 14.47
CA SER A 161 -3.92 -11.11 15.15
C SER A 161 -5.11 -11.69 14.38
N MET A 162 -5.15 -11.52 13.06
CA MET A 162 -6.17 -12.11 12.19
C MET A 162 -6.18 -13.64 12.25
N SER A 163 -5.01 -14.27 12.19
CA SER A 163 -4.87 -15.73 12.30
C SER A 163 -5.31 -16.24 13.66
N SER A 164 -5.07 -15.48 14.73
CA SER A 164 -5.42 -15.84 16.10
C SER A 164 -6.91 -16.00 16.33
N TYR A 165 -7.76 -15.16 15.72
CA TYR A 165 -9.22 -15.27 15.91
C TYR A 165 -9.92 -16.07 14.79
N ARG A 166 -9.35 -16.11 13.58
CA ARG A 166 -9.96 -16.77 12.41
C ARG A 166 -10.14 -18.27 12.65
N SER A 167 -9.12 -18.96 13.17
CA SER A 167 -9.18 -20.40 13.44
C SER A 167 -10.24 -20.75 14.49
N PRO A 168 -10.27 -20.12 15.69
CA PRO A 168 -11.34 -20.36 16.67
C PRO A 168 -12.74 -19.98 16.18
N ALA A 169 -12.86 -18.92 15.35
CA ALA A 169 -14.15 -18.48 14.83
C ALA A 169 -14.78 -19.52 13.89
N VAL A 170 -13.99 -20.07 12.97
CA VAL A 170 -14.46 -21.14 12.06
C VAL A 170 -14.86 -22.41 12.81
N SER A 171 -14.09 -22.80 13.83
CA SER A 171 -14.38 -23.99 14.63
C SER A 171 -15.54 -23.83 15.63
N LEU A 172 -16.00 -22.61 15.87
CA LEU A 172 -17.17 -22.33 16.71
C LEU A 172 -18.49 -22.64 15.96
N MET A 173 -18.53 -22.54 14.64
CA MET A 173 -19.74 -22.74 13.83
C MET A 173 -20.42 -24.11 14.08
N PRO A 174 -19.71 -25.25 14.04
CA PRO A 174 -20.33 -26.56 14.32
C PRO A 174 -20.83 -26.70 15.76
N ASP A 175 -20.20 -25.98 16.72
CA ASP A 175 -20.58 -26.08 18.13
C ASP A 175 -21.91 -25.35 18.46
N ILE A 176 -22.32 -24.41 17.60
CA ILE A 176 -23.54 -23.58 17.80
C ILE A 176 -24.71 -24.10 16.96
N THR A 177 -24.47 -24.95 15.94
CA THR A 177 -25.53 -25.49 15.08
C THR A 177 -26.30 -26.57 15.83
N PRO A 178 -27.61 -26.40 16.09
CA PRO A 178 -28.40 -27.43 16.73
C PRO A 178 -28.47 -28.68 15.83
N LYS A 179 -28.33 -29.87 16.45
CA LYS A 179 -28.48 -31.17 15.76
C LYS A 179 -29.94 -31.46 15.46
#